data_87f89e7c940a8498fc06baa18d3e53d1
#
_entry.id   87f89e7c940a8498fc06baa18d3e53d1
#
_cell.length_a   1.000
_cell.length_b   1.000
_cell.length_c   1.000
_cell.angle_alpha   90.00
_cell.angle_beta   90.00
_cell.angle_gamma   90.00
#
_symmetry.space_group_name_H-M   'P 1'
#
loop_
_entity.id
_entity.type
_entity.pdbx_description
1 polymer ?
#
loop_
_entity_poly.entity_id
_entity_poly.type
_entity_poly.pdbx_seq_one_letter_code
_entity_poly.pdbx_strand_id
1 'polypeptide(L)'
;TFLVDAGDDIQGTIMTDDLYSKDTADHPVAAALNYMDYDAWTLGNHEFNFGVDTLKSILEQVDMPVLAANIKNADGSYFTGAGYTIVERGGVKVAIIGVTTPNIPRWDGTKQGVADLTFEPMADAVAACIQEIGGQADVIMVSTHAGLGAEYSADGSDAAQTILDKCPEVDVLQLGHTHTTYINSAPIPVGEAKNNAGEVVRYDLTLNADKEITSATVETVSMAGIEPDQGLRELPAVKSAQEKTVSFIQDNVLGHASADFQPVDEIKGIPSGRIEDTAVIDLIGTVQLENSGADVTAVALFKDTSDLKKGDLNYGNLFDIYKYPNVLYTVKVSGAEMKAYMEWAAACWNQWKEGDVSISFNPQKPGYLHDHFIGLNYEVNLSKPAGERIENVTFQGKPLTDDMTLTLCVNDYRYTGLKNEGIISGEKEWESSASVRDMLVAYLAEHDPLEPAVDHNWKITGVDLQKDNPDRATLIELVNTGRLESPYNQSLNLDTYSEVLGMVDNVKVSDLDKTGTAASFVGADGAPYFRMRDLAYTFNGSKNQFNVSWAEGKVAITTSTAYDGELFPLPVRIP
;
A
#
# COMPACT_ATOMS: atom_id res chain seq x y z
N THR A 1 -5.52 18.49 25.85
CA THR A 1 -5.29 17.64 24.67
C THR A 1 -4.05 16.82 24.90
N PHE A 2 -4.06 15.57 24.50
CA PHE A 2 -2.92 14.66 24.44
C PHE A 2 -2.67 14.33 22.97
N LEU A 3 -1.41 14.18 22.59
CA LEU A 3 -1.00 13.84 21.24
C LEU A 3 -0.15 12.55 21.28
N VAL A 4 -0.60 11.50 20.59
CA VAL A 4 0.01 10.17 20.64
C VAL A 4 0.23 9.69 19.21
N ASP A 5 1.43 9.19 18.95
CA ASP A 5 1.78 8.57 17.67
C ASP A 5 1.66 7.04 17.74
N ALA A 6 1.24 6.43 16.63
CA ALA A 6 1.01 5.00 16.51
C ALA A 6 2.10 4.25 15.71
N GLY A 7 3.19 4.92 15.31
CA GLY A 7 4.37 4.32 14.70
C GLY A 7 4.37 4.25 13.18
N ASP A 8 5.47 3.69 12.64
CA ASP A 8 5.83 3.63 11.22
C ASP A 8 6.29 4.98 10.66
N ASP A 9 7.12 5.71 11.42
CA ASP A 9 7.53 7.09 11.11
C ASP A 9 8.88 7.21 10.40
N ILE A 10 9.79 6.25 10.57
CA ILE A 10 11.18 6.39 10.13
C ILE A 10 11.52 5.68 8.82
N GLN A 11 10.51 5.16 8.12
CA GLN A 11 10.69 4.43 6.86
C GLN A 11 9.65 4.90 5.83
N GLY A 12 9.99 4.79 4.54
CA GLY A 12 9.04 4.92 3.42
C GLY A 12 9.33 6.08 2.47
N THR A 13 10.42 6.82 2.66
CA THR A 13 10.86 7.91 1.78
C THR A 13 12.35 7.83 1.50
N ILE A 14 12.81 8.43 0.38
CA ILE A 14 14.26 8.54 0.09
C ILE A 14 15.00 9.22 1.24
N MET A 15 14.38 10.20 1.89
CA MET A 15 14.96 10.88 3.04
C MET A 15 15.27 9.91 4.18
N THR A 16 14.30 9.11 4.57
CA THR A 16 14.45 8.17 5.69
C THR A 16 15.28 6.95 5.29
N ASP A 17 15.00 6.37 4.12
CA ASP A 17 15.53 5.07 3.71
C ASP A 17 16.98 5.15 3.22
N ASP A 18 17.35 6.20 2.50
CA ASP A 18 18.64 6.30 1.81
C ASP A 18 19.62 7.28 2.46
N LEU A 19 19.10 8.30 3.13
CA LEU A 19 19.94 9.31 3.76
C LEU A 19 20.05 9.09 5.27
N TYR A 20 18.93 9.06 5.99
CA TYR A 20 18.91 9.06 7.45
C TYR A 20 18.90 7.66 8.08
N SER A 21 18.72 6.58 7.31
CA SER A 21 19.02 5.22 7.76
C SER A 21 20.53 4.95 7.88
N LYS A 22 21.36 5.68 7.10
CA LYS A 22 22.82 5.54 7.04
C LYS A 22 23.56 6.54 7.94
N ASP A 23 22.98 7.73 8.14
CA ASP A 23 23.48 8.79 9.03
C ASP A 23 22.28 9.34 9.82
N THR A 24 22.14 8.88 11.05
CA THR A 24 21.01 9.21 11.93
C THR A 24 21.17 10.56 12.65
N ALA A 25 22.30 11.26 12.49
CA ALA A 25 22.53 12.53 13.15
C ALA A 25 21.51 13.60 12.72
N ASP A 26 20.98 14.33 13.70
CA ASP A 26 19.94 15.35 13.48
C ASP A 26 18.73 14.80 12.70
N HIS A 27 18.20 13.65 13.14
CA HIS A 27 17.14 12.94 12.43
C HIS A 27 15.87 13.79 12.28
N PRO A 28 15.40 14.07 11.06
CA PRO A 28 14.31 15.02 10.82
C PRO A 28 12.98 14.61 11.44
N VAL A 29 12.70 13.31 11.51
CA VAL A 29 11.47 12.79 12.14
C VAL A 29 11.52 13.01 13.65
N ALA A 30 12.65 12.70 14.32
CA ALA A 30 12.82 12.96 15.75
C ALA A 30 12.67 14.45 16.07
N ALA A 31 13.28 15.32 15.26
CA ALA A 31 13.13 16.78 15.40
C ALA A 31 11.69 17.26 15.21
N ALA A 32 10.95 16.66 14.28
CA ALA A 32 9.55 16.98 14.03
C ALA A 32 8.65 16.55 15.19
N LEU A 33 8.79 15.31 15.67
CA LEU A 33 8.02 14.78 16.81
C LEU A 33 8.27 15.62 18.08
N ASN A 34 9.52 15.98 18.36
CA ASN A 34 9.87 16.86 19.49
C ASN A 34 9.23 18.25 19.36
N TYR A 35 9.27 18.85 18.15
CA TYR A 35 8.66 20.16 17.91
C TYR A 35 7.14 20.14 18.10
N MET A 36 6.47 19.07 17.70
CA MET A 36 5.03 18.91 17.84
C MET A 36 4.59 18.56 19.27
N ASP A 37 5.55 18.33 20.19
CA ASP A 37 5.30 18.05 21.62
C ASP A 37 4.37 16.84 21.84
N TYR A 38 4.70 15.72 21.17
CA TYR A 38 3.99 14.46 21.38
C TYR A 38 4.14 13.96 22.81
N ASP A 39 3.06 13.42 23.38
CA ASP A 39 3.03 12.86 24.74
C ASP A 39 3.59 11.44 24.80
N ALA A 40 3.50 10.69 23.71
CA ALA A 40 4.06 9.36 23.55
C ALA A 40 4.18 8.98 22.06
N TRP A 41 5.15 8.14 21.77
CA TRP A 41 5.35 7.49 20.47
C TRP A 41 5.31 5.97 20.66
N THR A 42 4.38 5.27 20.02
CA THR A 42 4.32 3.80 19.98
C THR A 42 5.06 3.32 18.76
N LEU A 43 6.00 2.38 18.92
CA LEU A 43 6.73 1.84 17.77
C LEU A 43 5.82 1.01 16.86
N GLY A 44 5.98 1.17 15.54
CA GLY A 44 5.42 0.27 14.54
C GLY A 44 6.42 -0.80 14.11
N ASN A 45 6.11 -1.53 13.05
CA ASN A 45 7.00 -2.56 12.51
C ASN A 45 8.11 -1.97 11.63
N HIS A 46 7.85 -0.86 10.94
CA HIS A 46 8.82 -0.24 10.05
C HIS A 46 9.96 0.48 10.80
N GLU A 47 9.84 0.70 12.08
CA GLU A 47 10.95 1.18 12.92
C GLU A 47 12.12 0.17 12.96
N PHE A 48 11.87 -1.11 12.69
CA PHE A 48 12.89 -2.16 12.72
C PHE A 48 13.59 -2.43 11.38
N ASN A 49 13.16 -1.80 10.29
CA ASN A 49 13.66 -2.07 8.94
C ASN A 49 15.17 -1.83 8.77
N PHE A 50 15.73 -0.91 9.54
CA PHE A 50 17.17 -0.56 9.48
C PHE A 50 17.98 -1.19 10.61
N GLY A 51 17.40 -2.11 11.37
CA GLY A 51 18.02 -2.78 12.50
C GLY A 51 17.97 -1.99 13.82
N VAL A 52 18.23 -2.72 14.88
CA VAL A 52 18.05 -2.22 16.27
C VAL A 52 19.03 -1.08 16.63
N ASP A 53 20.27 -1.11 16.13
CA ASP A 53 21.25 -0.06 16.45
C ASP A 53 20.87 1.27 15.80
N THR A 54 20.40 1.25 14.55
CA THR A 54 19.86 2.44 13.86
C THR A 54 18.64 2.99 14.61
N LEU A 55 17.69 2.12 14.97
CA LEU A 55 16.52 2.52 15.74
C LEU A 55 16.93 3.18 17.06
N LYS A 56 17.80 2.55 17.86
CA LYS A 56 18.27 3.12 19.15
C LYS A 56 18.90 4.50 18.98
N SER A 57 19.72 4.69 17.93
CA SER A 57 20.34 5.98 17.64
C SER A 57 19.31 7.09 17.33
N ILE A 58 18.15 6.73 16.76
CA ILE A 58 17.05 7.68 16.53
C ILE A 58 16.29 7.94 17.83
N LEU A 59 16.00 6.86 18.60
CA LEU A 59 15.29 6.97 19.89
C LEU A 59 16.02 7.84 20.91
N GLU A 60 17.36 7.91 20.88
CA GLU A 60 18.17 8.80 21.72
C GLU A 60 17.95 10.30 21.42
N GLN A 61 17.30 10.64 20.31
CA GLN A 61 17.06 12.01 19.87
C GLN A 61 15.64 12.50 20.15
N VAL A 62 14.75 11.65 20.68
CA VAL A 62 13.37 12.05 20.98
C VAL A 62 13.18 12.39 22.46
N ASP A 63 12.38 13.41 22.72
CA ASP A 63 12.15 13.93 24.08
C ASP A 63 10.97 13.24 24.78
N MET A 64 10.01 12.67 24.00
CA MET A 64 8.85 12.00 24.55
C MET A 64 9.14 10.53 24.91
N PRO A 65 8.36 9.91 25.81
CA PRO A 65 8.40 8.46 26.02
C PRO A 65 8.10 7.68 24.73
N VAL A 66 8.98 6.73 24.41
CA VAL A 66 8.74 5.74 23.34
C VAL A 66 8.28 4.44 23.97
N LEU A 67 7.18 3.88 23.46
CA LEU A 67 6.45 2.80 24.09
C LEU A 67 6.37 1.57 23.21
N ALA A 68 6.72 0.40 23.76
CA ALA A 68 6.55 -0.92 23.14
C ALA A 68 6.50 -1.99 24.23
N ALA A 69 5.38 -2.06 24.96
CA ALA A 69 5.24 -2.89 26.16
C ALA A 69 5.44 -4.38 25.89
N ASN A 70 5.12 -4.83 24.67
CA ASN A 70 5.25 -6.23 24.27
C ASN A 70 6.60 -6.58 23.63
N ILE A 71 7.57 -5.63 23.60
CA ILE A 71 8.93 -5.91 23.14
C ILE A 71 9.88 -5.92 24.32
N LYS A 72 10.58 -7.05 24.51
CA LYS A 72 11.49 -7.24 25.64
C LYS A 72 12.93 -7.50 25.18
N ASN A 73 13.87 -6.98 25.93
CA ASN A 73 15.26 -7.38 25.85
C ASN A 73 15.45 -8.82 26.40
N ALA A 74 16.62 -9.41 26.16
CA ALA A 74 16.95 -10.77 26.65
C ALA A 74 16.90 -10.91 28.17
N ASP A 75 17.04 -9.81 28.93
CA ASP A 75 16.93 -9.78 30.40
C ASP A 75 15.49 -9.57 30.90
N GLY A 76 14.51 -9.48 30.02
CA GLY A 76 13.09 -9.26 30.32
C GLY A 76 12.72 -7.79 30.55
N SER A 77 13.65 -6.84 30.45
CA SER A 77 13.34 -5.41 30.50
C SER A 77 12.62 -4.94 29.24
N TYR A 78 11.86 -3.85 29.31
CA TYR A 78 11.25 -3.22 28.15
C TYR A 78 12.34 -2.72 27.17
N PHE A 79 12.18 -3.03 25.89
CA PHE A 79 13.13 -2.63 24.83
C PHE A 79 13.31 -1.10 24.79
N THR A 80 12.22 -0.35 24.90
CA THR A 80 12.20 1.13 24.89
C THR A 80 12.40 1.75 26.29
N GLY A 81 12.66 0.94 27.30
CA GLY A 81 12.80 1.37 28.69
C GLY A 81 11.47 1.50 29.44
N ALA A 82 10.34 1.63 28.74
CA ALA A 82 9.01 1.72 29.33
C ALA A 82 7.94 1.05 28.46
N GLY A 83 6.93 0.42 29.09
CA GLY A 83 5.76 -0.09 28.38
C GLY A 83 4.59 0.91 28.36
N TYR A 84 4.62 1.88 29.27
CA TYR A 84 3.59 2.92 29.39
C TYR A 84 4.16 4.21 29.95
N THR A 85 3.40 5.29 29.83
CA THR A 85 3.63 6.57 30.53
C THR A 85 2.33 7.07 31.13
N ILE A 86 2.42 7.93 32.17
CA ILE A 86 1.27 8.62 32.74
C ILE A 86 1.45 10.10 32.59
N VAL A 87 0.58 10.75 31.84
CA VAL A 87 0.59 12.18 31.60
C VAL A 87 -0.58 12.84 32.32
N GLU A 88 -0.33 13.95 33.03
CA GLU A 88 -1.36 14.70 33.75
C GLU A 88 -1.60 16.06 33.09
N ARG A 89 -2.86 16.33 32.70
CA ARG A 89 -3.28 17.64 32.19
C ARG A 89 -4.65 18.02 32.75
N GLY A 90 -4.78 19.23 33.27
CA GLY A 90 -6.04 19.71 33.83
C GLY A 90 -6.55 18.89 35.05
N GLY A 91 -5.64 18.23 35.78
CA GLY A 91 -5.97 17.38 36.91
C GLY A 91 -6.46 15.97 36.53
N VAL A 92 -6.45 15.61 35.25
CA VAL A 92 -6.76 14.27 34.74
C VAL A 92 -5.46 13.56 34.38
N LYS A 93 -5.29 12.34 34.88
CA LYS A 93 -4.16 11.46 34.61
C LYS A 93 -4.55 10.43 33.57
N VAL A 94 -3.85 10.44 32.43
CA VAL A 94 -4.03 9.46 31.35
C VAL A 94 -2.81 8.56 31.33
N ALA A 95 -3.01 7.26 31.52
CA ALA A 95 -2.00 6.27 31.23
C ALA A 95 -2.08 5.91 29.74
N ILE A 96 -0.96 6.02 29.05
CA ILE A 96 -0.79 5.64 27.63
C ILE A 96 0.08 4.40 27.61
N ILE A 97 -0.45 3.27 27.16
CA ILE A 97 0.26 2.00 27.01
C ILE A 97 0.52 1.81 25.51
N GLY A 98 1.78 1.60 25.10
CA GLY A 98 2.12 1.34 23.71
C GLY A 98 2.39 -0.14 23.46
N VAL A 99 1.79 -0.73 22.41
CA VAL A 99 2.08 -2.08 21.92
C VAL A 99 2.12 -2.11 20.41
N THR A 100 2.85 -3.06 19.84
CA THR A 100 2.97 -3.23 18.40
C THR A 100 2.70 -4.67 17.99
N THR A 101 2.44 -4.89 16.70
CA THR A 101 2.27 -6.26 16.18
C THR A 101 3.41 -7.18 16.59
N PRO A 102 3.15 -8.37 17.12
CA PRO A 102 4.21 -9.33 17.48
C PRO A 102 4.85 -9.96 16.23
N ASN A 103 4.38 -9.64 15.03
CA ASN A 103 4.82 -10.23 13.77
C ASN A 103 6.08 -9.57 13.17
N ILE A 104 6.69 -8.60 13.84
CA ILE A 104 7.95 -7.96 13.39
C ILE A 104 9.01 -8.99 12.97
N PRO A 105 9.28 -10.09 13.72
CA PRO A 105 10.23 -11.10 13.29
C PRO A 105 9.87 -11.81 11.98
N ARG A 106 8.60 -11.77 11.59
CA ARG A 106 8.13 -12.33 10.32
C ARG A 106 8.73 -11.59 9.12
N TRP A 107 8.91 -10.28 9.25
CA TRP A 107 9.40 -9.40 8.19
C TRP A 107 10.87 -9.04 8.36
N ASP A 108 11.27 -8.73 9.59
CA ASP A 108 12.57 -8.17 9.93
C ASP A 108 13.42 -9.06 10.84
N GLY A 109 13.06 -10.34 10.99
CA GLY A 109 13.79 -11.28 11.87
C GLY A 109 15.27 -11.46 11.51
N THR A 110 15.66 -11.12 10.27
CA THR A 110 17.07 -11.17 9.80
C THR A 110 17.82 -9.84 10.01
N LYS A 111 17.10 -8.76 10.36
CA LYS A 111 17.73 -7.46 10.60
C LYS A 111 18.53 -7.46 11.89
N GLN A 112 19.57 -6.65 11.91
CA GLN A 112 20.52 -6.57 13.01
C GLN A 112 19.81 -6.33 14.35
N GLY A 113 20.04 -7.23 15.31
CA GLY A 113 19.54 -7.16 16.70
C GLY A 113 18.06 -7.55 16.89
N VAL A 114 17.27 -7.75 15.85
CA VAL A 114 15.83 -8.11 15.97
C VAL A 114 15.66 -9.52 16.57
N ALA A 115 16.51 -10.46 16.18
CA ALA A 115 16.49 -11.83 16.70
C ALA A 115 16.83 -11.93 18.20
N ASP A 116 17.43 -10.89 18.79
CA ASP A 116 17.78 -10.82 20.21
C ASP A 116 16.61 -10.33 21.09
N LEU A 117 15.51 -9.90 20.47
CA LEU A 117 14.31 -9.37 21.14
C LEU A 117 13.24 -10.46 21.27
N THR A 118 12.41 -10.32 22.28
CA THR A 118 11.20 -11.12 22.46
C THR A 118 9.97 -10.27 22.16
N PHE A 119 9.06 -10.79 21.36
CA PHE A 119 7.79 -10.16 20.99
C PHE A 119 6.64 -10.94 21.64
N GLU A 120 6.05 -10.35 22.66
CA GLU A 120 4.98 -10.97 23.45
C GLU A 120 3.60 -10.69 22.82
N PRO A 121 2.55 -11.50 23.10
CA PRO A 121 1.18 -11.16 22.74
C PRO A 121 0.77 -9.81 23.33
N MET A 122 0.18 -8.94 22.50
CA MET A 122 -0.16 -7.56 22.89
C MET A 122 -1.06 -7.50 24.12
N ALA A 123 -2.11 -8.32 24.17
CA ALA A 123 -3.06 -8.34 25.28
C ALA A 123 -2.42 -8.74 26.62
N ASP A 124 -1.39 -9.60 26.60
CA ASP A 124 -0.64 -10.00 27.80
C ASP A 124 0.19 -8.85 28.34
N ALA A 125 0.88 -8.15 27.46
CA ALA A 125 1.69 -6.98 27.80
C ALA A 125 0.83 -5.82 28.33
N VAL A 126 -0.32 -5.55 27.69
CA VAL A 126 -1.27 -4.53 28.18
C VAL A 126 -1.77 -4.87 29.57
N ALA A 127 -2.19 -6.12 29.83
CA ALA A 127 -2.65 -6.57 31.14
C ALA A 127 -1.56 -6.41 32.22
N ALA A 128 -0.30 -6.69 31.89
CA ALA A 128 0.82 -6.48 32.80
C ALA A 128 1.02 -4.99 33.11
N CYS A 129 0.98 -4.10 32.11
CA CYS A 129 1.07 -2.66 32.33
C CYS A 129 -0.08 -2.12 33.19
N ILE A 130 -1.33 -2.59 32.99
CA ILE A 130 -2.47 -2.20 33.81
C ILE A 130 -2.24 -2.57 35.30
N GLN A 131 -1.69 -3.76 35.56
CA GLN A 131 -1.30 -4.16 36.91
C GLN A 131 -0.21 -3.26 37.50
N GLU A 132 0.78 -2.85 36.73
CA GLU A 132 1.84 -1.94 37.17
C GLU A 132 1.31 -0.53 37.44
N ILE A 133 0.37 -0.04 36.63
CA ILE A 133 -0.30 1.26 36.79
C ILE A 133 -1.08 1.28 38.12
N GLY A 134 -1.74 0.16 38.48
CA GLY A 134 -2.31 -0.02 39.81
C GLY A 134 -3.30 1.06 40.26
N GLY A 135 -4.09 1.62 39.36
CA GLY A 135 -5.08 2.68 39.66
C GLY A 135 -4.48 4.08 39.82
N GLN A 136 -3.26 4.33 39.35
CA GLN A 136 -2.60 5.65 39.35
C GLN A 136 -3.13 6.60 38.27
N ALA A 137 -3.89 6.11 37.30
CA ALA A 137 -4.47 6.87 36.20
C ALA A 137 -6.00 6.94 36.33
N ASP A 138 -6.58 8.01 35.78
CA ASP A 138 -8.01 8.25 35.69
C ASP A 138 -8.60 7.67 34.40
N VAL A 139 -7.74 7.57 33.32
CA VAL A 139 -8.09 7.06 32.00
C VAL A 139 -6.94 6.15 31.54
N ILE A 140 -7.28 5.02 30.93
CA ILE A 140 -6.33 4.09 30.30
C ILE A 140 -6.53 4.11 28.79
N MET A 141 -5.55 4.64 28.09
CA MET A 141 -5.47 4.60 26.63
C MET A 141 -4.45 3.55 26.19
N VAL A 142 -4.83 2.70 25.24
CA VAL A 142 -3.88 1.83 24.55
C VAL A 142 -3.65 2.38 23.15
N SER A 143 -2.39 2.65 22.82
CA SER A 143 -1.93 2.95 21.47
C SER A 143 -1.29 1.69 20.91
N THR A 144 -1.88 1.13 19.85
CA THR A 144 -1.39 -0.11 19.26
C THR A 144 -1.06 0.10 17.78
N HIS A 145 0.09 -0.42 17.36
CA HIS A 145 0.43 -0.54 15.94
C HIS A 145 0.02 -1.95 15.46
N ALA A 146 -1.28 -2.17 15.36
CA ALA A 146 -1.92 -3.37 14.82
C ALA A 146 -3.38 -3.06 14.47
N GLY A 147 -3.96 -3.84 13.55
CA GLY A 147 -5.37 -3.78 13.23
C GLY A 147 -6.27 -4.39 14.32
N LEU A 148 -7.59 -4.15 14.21
CA LEU A 148 -8.56 -4.71 15.16
C LEU A 148 -8.63 -6.24 15.06
N GLY A 149 -8.62 -6.80 13.84
CA GLY A 149 -8.64 -8.24 13.56
C GLY A 149 -7.24 -8.85 13.46
N ALA A 150 -7.17 -10.18 13.57
CA ALA A 150 -5.92 -10.91 13.32
C ALA A 150 -5.53 -10.83 11.83
N GLU A 151 -4.25 -10.63 11.58
CA GLU A 151 -3.71 -10.53 10.23
C GLU A 151 -2.92 -11.80 9.84
N TYR A 152 -2.02 -12.24 10.71
CA TYR A 152 -1.13 -13.38 10.46
C TYR A 152 -1.15 -14.45 11.54
N SER A 153 -1.60 -14.14 12.74
CA SER A 153 -1.54 -15.02 13.90
C SER A 153 -2.85 -15.78 14.08
N ALA A 154 -2.84 -17.09 13.88
CA ALA A 154 -4.03 -17.94 14.02
C ALA A 154 -4.63 -17.94 15.44
N ASP A 155 -3.82 -17.64 16.46
CA ASP A 155 -4.24 -17.50 17.86
C ASP A 155 -4.74 -16.10 18.21
N GLY A 156 -4.74 -15.18 17.24
CA GLY A 156 -5.17 -13.80 17.41
C GLY A 156 -4.22 -12.91 18.21
N SER A 157 -2.97 -13.33 18.44
CA SER A 157 -1.99 -12.56 19.22
C SER A 157 -1.63 -11.20 18.62
N ASP A 158 -1.89 -11.00 17.31
CA ASP A 158 -1.74 -9.76 16.56
C ASP A 158 -3.04 -8.97 16.36
N ALA A 159 -4.16 -9.42 16.95
CA ALA A 159 -5.45 -8.73 16.89
C ALA A 159 -5.63 -7.80 18.08
N ALA A 160 -5.84 -6.50 17.86
CA ALA A 160 -6.14 -5.56 18.93
C ALA A 160 -7.46 -5.86 19.65
N GLN A 161 -8.38 -6.61 19.03
CA GLN A 161 -9.60 -7.09 19.69
C GLN A 161 -9.30 -7.91 20.94
N THR A 162 -8.20 -8.68 20.95
CA THR A 162 -7.79 -9.48 22.13
C THR A 162 -7.45 -8.62 23.36
N ILE A 163 -7.02 -7.37 23.12
CA ILE A 163 -6.79 -6.39 24.19
C ILE A 163 -8.13 -6.05 24.86
N LEU A 164 -9.15 -5.72 24.06
CA LEU A 164 -10.48 -5.38 24.56
C LEU A 164 -11.13 -6.55 25.29
N ASP A 165 -10.94 -7.77 24.79
CA ASP A 165 -11.50 -8.99 25.39
C ASP A 165 -10.86 -9.33 26.73
N LYS A 166 -9.57 -9.00 26.91
CA LYS A 166 -8.80 -9.35 28.10
C LYS A 166 -8.72 -8.24 29.14
N CYS A 167 -8.73 -6.98 28.70
CA CYS A 167 -8.45 -5.80 29.52
C CYS A 167 -9.66 -4.85 29.53
N PRO A 168 -10.73 -5.15 30.29
CA PRO A 168 -11.93 -4.31 30.33
C PRO A 168 -11.71 -2.93 30.99
N GLU A 169 -10.54 -2.69 31.55
CA GLU A 169 -10.12 -1.40 32.11
C GLU A 169 -9.68 -0.39 31.02
N VAL A 170 -9.54 -0.81 29.78
CA VAL A 170 -9.14 0.08 28.68
C VAL A 170 -10.31 0.99 28.32
N ASP A 171 -10.06 2.29 28.32
CA ASP A 171 -11.06 3.33 28.01
C ASP A 171 -11.00 3.81 26.57
N VAL A 172 -9.82 3.78 25.95
CA VAL A 172 -9.57 4.23 24.56
C VAL A 172 -8.60 3.28 23.89
N LEU A 173 -8.92 2.88 22.65
CA LEU A 173 -8.02 2.07 21.82
C LEU A 173 -7.70 2.80 20.50
N GLN A 174 -6.44 3.18 20.30
CA GLN A 174 -5.90 3.64 19.04
C GLN A 174 -5.30 2.45 18.28
N LEU A 175 -5.62 2.36 17.00
CA LEU A 175 -5.12 1.35 16.08
C LEU A 175 -4.16 1.99 15.05
N GLY A 176 -3.40 1.15 14.35
CA GLY A 176 -2.55 1.49 13.23
C GLY A 176 -2.27 0.28 12.35
N HIS A 177 -1.24 0.35 11.47
CA HIS A 177 -0.73 -0.77 10.68
C HIS A 177 -1.55 -1.16 9.45
N THR A 178 -2.89 -1.17 9.51
CA THR A 178 -3.71 -1.70 8.40
C THR A 178 -3.97 -0.70 7.28
N HIS A 179 -3.56 0.57 7.46
CA HIS A 179 -3.73 1.66 6.49
C HIS A 179 -5.19 1.93 6.11
N THR A 180 -6.13 1.63 7.00
CA THR A 180 -7.56 1.80 6.76
C THR A 180 -8.15 2.81 7.74
N THR A 181 -9.21 3.51 7.32
CA THR A 181 -10.00 4.28 8.27
C THR A 181 -10.93 3.34 9.02
N TYR A 182 -10.81 3.31 10.35
CA TYR A 182 -11.73 2.59 11.23
C TYR A 182 -12.19 3.48 12.37
N ILE A 183 -13.50 3.59 12.60
CA ILE A 183 -14.09 4.39 13.67
C ILE A 183 -15.23 3.61 14.33
N ASN A 184 -15.16 3.44 15.63
CA ASN A 184 -16.23 2.86 16.44
C ASN A 184 -16.26 3.51 17.83
N SER A 185 -17.40 4.04 18.26
CA SER A 185 -17.54 4.75 19.54
C SER A 185 -18.06 3.87 20.69
N ALA A 186 -18.51 2.64 20.43
CA ALA A 186 -19.11 1.77 21.46
C ALA A 186 -18.54 0.35 21.40
N PRO A 187 -18.29 -0.34 22.56
CA PRO A 187 -18.52 0.14 23.93
C PRO A 187 -17.51 1.19 24.41
N ILE A 188 -16.34 1.30 23.78
CA ILE A 188 -15.33 2.33 24.00
C ILE A 188 -14.92 2.93 22.64
N PRO A 189 -14.34 4.13 22.60
CA PRO A 189 -13.85 4.70 21.35
C PRO A 189 -12.62 3.94 20.84
N VAL A 190 -12.74 3.46 19.59
CA VAL A 190 -11.69 2.77 18.85
C VAL A 190 -11.51 3.48 17.51
N GLY A 191 -10.28 3.77 17.11
CA GLY A 191 -10.03 4.46 15.86
C GLY A 191 -8.69 4.12 15.22
N GLU A 192 -8.69 4.10 13.87
CA GLU A 192 -7.51 4.03 13.02
C GLU A 192 -7.61 5.10 11.94
N ALA A 193 -6.50 5.78 11.69
CA ALA A 193 -6.35 6.69 10.56
C ALA A 193 -5.65 5.98 9.39
N LYS A 194 -5.91 6.45 8.16
CA LYS A 194 -5.13 6.02 7.00
C LYS A 194 -3.67 6.45 7.11
N ASN A 195 -2.82 5.72 6.40
CA ASN A 195 -1.41 6.03 6.26
C ASN A 195 -1.13 7.41 5.62
N ASN A 196 0.13 7.83 5.63
CA ASN A 196 0.66 9.07 5.04
C ASN A 196 0.05 10.36 5.62
N ALA A 197 -0.36 10.34 6.89
CA ALA A 197 -0.92 11.49 7.60
C ALA A 197 -2.05 12.23 6.82
N GLY A 198 -2.80 11.52 5.99
CA GLY A 198 -3.94 12.08 5.26
C GLY A 198 -5.12 12.46 6.17
N GLU A 199 -5.19 11.84 7.34
CA GLU A 199 -6.15 12.11 8.39
C GLU A 199 -5.54 11.78 9.76
N VAL A 200 -6.12 12.33 10.84
CA VAL A 200 -5.80 11.98 12.23
C VAL A 200 -7.06 11.52 12.93
N VAL A 201 -6.93 10.65 13.94
CA VAL A 201 -8.06 10.26 14.79
C VAL A 201 -8.16 11.20 15.98
N ARG A 202 -9.35 11.72 16.24
CA ARG A 202 -9.66 12.53 17.41
C ARG A 202 -10.60 11.81 18.36
N TYR A 203 -10.21 11.71 19.61
CA TYR A 203 -11.02 11.17 20.70
C TYR A 203 -11.44 12.31 21.61
N ASP A 204 -12.73 12.50 21.83
CA ASP A 204 -13.27 13.49 22.76
C ASP A 204 -13.93 12.76 23.93
N LEU A 205 -13.34 12.91 25.13
CA LEU A 205 -13.83 12.30 26.37
C LEU A 205 -14.39 13.39 27.29
N THR A 206 -15.58 13.16 27.84
CA THR A 206 -16.14 13.99 28.90
C THR A 206 -16.12 13.23 30.20
N LEU A 207 -15.50 13.81 31.24
CA LEU A 207 -15.38 13.23 32.55
C LEU A 207 -16.25 14.01 33.55
N ASN A 208 -16.83 13.30 34.54
CA ASN A 208 -17.51 13.92 35.68
C ASN A 208 -16.50 14.39 36.75
N ALA A 209 -17.02 14.91 37.87
CA ALA A 209 -16.18 15.39 38.99
C ALA A 209 -15.36 14.29 39.67
N ASP A 210 -15.82 13.04 39.58
CA ASP A 210 -15.14 11.86 40.11
C ASP A 210 -14.18 11.26 39.09
N LYS A 211 -14.00 11.93 37.91
CA LYS A 211 -13.14 11.58 36.80
C LYS A 211 -13.56 10.32 36.03
N GLU A 212 -14.83 9.92 36.16
CA GLU A 212 -15.40 8.83 35.38
C GLU A 212 -15.83 9.36 34.01
N ILE A 213 -15.59 8.61 32.92
CA ILE A 213 -16.00 8.95 31.57
C ILE A 213 -17.53 8.85 31.46
N THR A 214 -18.18 9.96 31.15
CA THR A 214 -19.63 10.05 30.97
C THR A 214 -20.06 10.06 29.51
N SER A 215 -19.17 10.45 28.62
CA SER A 215 -19.33 10.29 27.17
C SER A 215 -17.97 10.23 26.47
N ALA A 216 -17.94 9.47 25.38
CA ALA A 216 -16.79 9.36 24.51
C ALA A 216 -17.23 9.38 23.06
N THR A 217 -16.52 10.12 22.21
CA THR A 217 -16.70 10.11 20.76
C THR A 217 -15.35 9.97 20.07
N VAL A 218 -15.36 9.39 18.89
CA VAL A 218 -14.19 9.26 18.04
C VAL A 218 -14.56 9.66 16.62
N GLU A 219 -13.68 10.40 15.95
CA GLU A 219 -13.85 10.79 14.56
C GLU A 219 -12.48 10.89 13.86
N THR A 220 -12.47 10.84 12.53
CA THR A 220 -11.31 11.23 11.74
C THR A 220 -11.39 12.71 11.37
N VAL A 221 -10.25 13.37 11.38
CA VAL A 221 -10.09 14.75 10.92
C VAL A 221 -9.17 14.72 9.69
N SER A 222 -9.70 15.14 8.54
CA SER A 222 -8.93 15.22 7.31
C SER A 222 -7.86 16.30 7.40
N MET A 223 -6.65 15.99 6.96
CA MET A 223 -5.54 16.93 6.85
C MET A 223 -5.51 17.65 5.49
N ALA A 224 -6.42 17.31 4.57
CA ALA A 224 -6.51 17.96 3.27
C ALA A 224 -6.85 19.45 3.40
N GLY A 225 -6.05 20.30 2.75
CA GLY A 225 -6.23 21.76 2.76
C GLY A 225 -5.78 22.47 4.04
N ILE A 226 -5.14 21.75 4.98
CA ILE A 226 -4.49 22.37 6.14
C ILE A 226 -3.12 22.88 5.69
N GLU A 227 -2.86 24.16 5.94
CA GLU A 227 -1.56 24.76 5.62
C GLU A 227 -0.47 24.20 6.55
N PRO A 228 0.70 23.79 6.01
CA PRO A 228 1.80 23.30 6.81
C PRO A 228 2.32 24.33 7.83
N ASP A 229 2.65 23.89 9.03
CA ASP A 229 3.28 24.72 10.04
C ASP A 229 4.64 25.24 9.57
N GLN A 230 4.81 26.57 9.54
CA GLN A 230 6.04 27.20 9.06
C GLN A 230 7.20 26.99 10.05
N GLY A 231 6.93 26.95 11.36
CA GLY A 231 7.93 26.69 12.38
C GLY A 231 8.55 25.30 12.22
N LEU A 232 7.73 24.29 11.98
CA LEU A 232 8.18 22.92 11.70
C LEU A 232 9.06 22.87 10.43
N ARG A 233 8.62 23.51 9.34
CA ARG A 233 9.35 23.54 8.06
C ARG A 233 10.72 24.22 8.16
N GLU A 234 10.86 25.22 9.02
CA GLU A 234 12.08 25.97 9.22
C GLU A 234 13.01 25.37 10.32
N LEU A 235 12.60 24.25 10.96
CA LEU A 235 13.52 23.54 11.85
C LEU A 235 14.81 23.16 11.11
N PRO A 236 15.98 23.41 11.67
CA PRO A 236 17.26 23.16 10.98
C PRO A 236 17.40 21.72 10.46
N ALA A 237 17.01 20.73 11.27
CA ALA A 237 17.05 19.31 10.88
C ALA A 237 16.09 19.02 9.71
N VAL A 238 14.84 19.48 9.79
CA VAL A 238 13.82 19.25 8.75
C VAL A 238 14.18 19.94 7.44
N LYS A 239 14.61 21.21 7.51
CA LYS A 239 15.00 21.98 6.33
C LYS A 239 16.25 21.41 5.66
N SER A 240 17.28 21.09 6.44
CA SER A 240 18.50 20.47 5.93
C SER A 240 18.22 19.10 5.31
N ALA A 241 17.34 18.30 5.92
CA ALA A 241 16.94 17.01 5.38
C ALA A 241 16.20 17.15 4.04
N GLN A 242 15.28 18.11 3.95
CA GLN A 242 14.56 18.40 2.71
C GLN A 242 15.51 18.85 1.60
N GLU A 243 16.43 19.80 1.89
CA GLU A 243 17.41 20.29 0.93
C GLU A 243 18.36 19.16 0.47
N LYS A 244 18.88 18.35 1.39
CA LYS A 244 19.71 17.18 1.07
C LYS A 244 18.97 16.17 0.18
N THR A 245 17.70 15.89 0.49
CA THR A 245 16.89 14.94 -0.27
C THR A 245 16.63 15.44 -1.68
N VAL A 246 16.26 16.71 -1.84
CA VAL A 246 16.03 17.33 -3.15
C VAL A 246 17.32 17.29 -4.00
N SER A 247 18.46 17.68 -3.40
CA SER A 247 19.76 17.63 -4.09
C SER A 247 20.14 16.19 -4.46
N PHE A 248 19.97 15.24 -3.54
CA PHE A 248 20.24 13.83 -3.80
C PHE A 248 19.43 13.28 -4.99
N ILE A 249 18.16 13.69 -5.12
CA ILE A 249 17.28 13.23 -6.20
C ILE A 249 17.59 13.98 -7.51
N GLN A 250 17.72 15.31 -7.48
CA GLN A 250 17.66 16.15 -8.69
C GLN A 250 19.04 16.45 -9.29
N ASP A 251 20.08 16.57 -8.47
CA ASP A 251 21.37 17.07 -8.95
C ASP A 251 22.22 15.97 -9.61
N ASN A 252 21.79 14.70 -9.52
CA ASN A 252 22.51 13.56 -10.08
C ASN A 252 21.69 12.86 -11.14
N VAL A 253 21.95 13.16 -12.42
CA VAL A 253 21.54 12.27 -13.52
C VAL A 253 22.44 11.04 -13.47
N LEU A 254 21.83 9.89 -13.23
CA LEU A 254 22.52 8.60 -13.11
C LEU A 254 22.74 7.94 -14.47
N GLY A 255 21.88 8.28 -15.45
CA GLY A 255 21.90 7.74 -16.79
C GLY A 255 20.60 8.11 -17.53
N HIS A 256 20.29 7.40 -18.61
CA HIS A 256 19.18 7.73 -19.50
C HIS A 256 18.38 6.48 -19.88
N ALA A 257 17.09 6.62 -20.16
CA ALA A 257 16.27 5.61 -20.83
C ALA A 257 16.00 6.03 -22.27
N SER A 258 16.21 5.11 -23.23
CA SER A 258 16.00 5.39 -24.66
C SER A 258 14.52 5.45 -25.05
N ALA A 259 13.64 4.75 -24.29
CA ALA A 259 12.19 4.75 -24.44
C ALA A 259 11.53 4.42 -23.08
N ASP A 260 10.19 4.48 -23.00
CA ASP A 260 9.41 4.09 -21.82
C ASP A 260 9.50 2.57 -21.60
N PHE A 261 9.56 2.13 -20.33
CA PHE A 261 9.69 0.72 -19.93
C PHE A 261 8.35 0.02 -19.68
N GLN A 262 7.28 0.80 -19.55
CA GLN A 262 5.91 0.28 -19.45
C GLN A 262 5.08 0.74 -20.65
N PRO A 263 4.23 -0.13 -21.21
CA PRO A 263 3.22 0.29 -22.18
C PRO A 263 2.14 1.15 -21.49
N VAL A 264 1.36 1.85 -22.30
CA VAL A 264 0.19 2.59 -21.80
C VAL A 264 -0.92 1.59 -21.47
N ASP A 265 -1.52 1.71 -20.28
CA ASP A 265 -2.63 0.86 -19.88
C ASP A 265 -3.81 0.99 -20.85
N GLU A 266 -4.30 -0.13 -21.36
CA GLU A 266 -5.48 -0.18 -22.22
C GLU A 266 -6.74 0.27 -21.44
N ILE A 267 -6.84 -0.17 -20.18
CA ILE A 267 -7.98 0.10 -19.31
C ILE A 267 -7.48 0.84 -18.07
N LYS A 268 -7.97 2.04 -17.84
CA LYS A 268 -7.61 2.85 -16.68
C LYS A 268 -7.82 2.07 -15.38
N GLY A 269 -6.73 1.88 -14.63
CA GLY A 269 -6.71 1.13 -13.38
C GLY A 269 -6.53 -0.38 -13.52
N ILE A 270 -6.22 -0.87 -14.74
CA ILE A 270 -5.68 -2.21 -14.95
C ILE A 270 -4.24 -2.05 -15.44
N PRO A 271 -3.24 -2.18 -14.56
CA PRO A 271 -1.85 -1.92 -14.91
C PRO A 271 -1.33 -2.98 -15.88
N SER A 272 -0.74 -2.55 -17.01
CA SER A 272 -0.14 -3.45 -18.00
C SER A 272 0.91 -4.35 -17.38
N GLY A 273 1.77 -3.83 -16.51
CA GLY A 273 2.81 -4.61 -15.82
C GLY A 273 2.30 -5.69 -14.86
N ARG A 274 0.97 -5.84 -14.70
CA ARG A 274 0.36 -6.94 -13.94
C ARG A 274 -0.37 -7.96 -14.80
N ILE A 275 -0.52 -7.70 -16.09
CA ILE A 275 -1.28 -8.57 -17.02
C ILE A 275 -0.50 -8.98 -18.24
N GLU A 276 0.65 -8.38 -18.47
CA GLU A 276 1.59 -8.71 -19.54
C GLU A 276 3.03 -8.51 -19.08
N ASP A 277 3.94 -9.13 -19.81
CA ASP A 277 5.37 -9.03 -19.58
C ASP A 277 5.89 -7.64 -19.98
N THR A 278 6.73 -7.03 -19.14
CA THR A 278 7.16 -5.64 -19.34
C THR A 278 8.64 -5.42 -19.05
N ALA A 279 9.24 -4.48 -19.75
CA ALA A 279 10.66 -4.18 -19.66
C ALA A 279 11.11 -3.72 -18.25
N VAL A 280 10.24 -3.15 -17.44
CA VAL A 280 10.61 -2.76 -16.07
C VAL A 280 10.78 -3.98 -15.16
N ILE A 281 9.93 -4.99 -15.31
CA ILE A 281 10.04 -6.27 -14.58
C ILE A 281 11.31 -6.99 -15.02
N ASP A 282 11.54 -7.09 -16.33
CA ASP A 282 12.73 -7.75 -16.89
C ASP A 282 14.03 -7.05 -16.50
N LEU A 283 14.04 -5.71 -16.44
CA LEU A 283 15.19 -4.96 -15.96
C LEU A 283 15.54 -5.34 -14.52
N ILE A 284 14.55 -5.28 -13.62
CA ILE A 284 14.78 -5.61 -12.21
C ILE A 284 15.25 -7.08 -12.07
N GLY A 285 14.59 -7.99 -12.79
CA GLY A 285 14.93 -9.41 -12.78
C GLY A 285 16.32 -9.70 -13.34
N THR A 286 16.70 -9.04 -14.43
CA THR A 286 18.06 -9.13 -15.02
C THR A 286 19.11 -8.70 -14.00
N VAL A 287 18.92 -7.54 -13.36
CA VAL A 287 19.83 -7.03 -12.32
C VAL A 287 19.95 -7.99 -11.15
N GLN A 288 18.83 -8.58 -10.70
CA GLN A 288 18.84 -9.56 -9.61
C GLN A 288 19.60 -10.85 -10.02
N LEU A 289 19.38 -11.37 -11.22
CA LEU A 289 20.06 -12.58 -11.71
C LEU A 289 21.56 -12.35 -11.91
N GLU A 290 21.97 -11.24 -12.50
CA GLU A 290 23.38 -10.92 -12.71
C GLU A 290 24.16 -10.77 -11.40
N ASN A 291 23.54 -10.17 -10.37
CA ASN A 291 24.17 -9.99 -9.08
C ASN A 291 24.16 -11.25 -8.21
N SER A 292 23.17 -12.12 -8.34
CA SER A 292 23.05 -13.34 -7.51
C SER A 292 23.66 -14.59 -8.15
N GLY A 293 23.75 -14.63 -9.48
CA GLY A 293 24.11 -15.83 -10.22
C GLY A 293 23.10 -16.97 -10.08
N ALA A 294 21.86 -16.67 -9.68
CA ALA A 294 20.80 -17.66 -9.51
C ALA A 294 20.22 -18.13 -10.84
N ASP A 295 19.51 -19.27 -10.80
CA ASP A 295 18.83 -19.83 -11.98
C ASP A 295 17.54 -19.07 -12.31
N VAL A 296 16.84 -18.59 -11.28
CA VAL A 296 15.53 -17.96 -11.35
C VAL A 296 15.46 -16.83 -10.32
N THR A 297 14.76 -15.74 -10.67
CA THR A 297 14.41 -14.71 -9.69
C THR A 297 12.93 -14.35 -9.76
N ALA A 298 12.42 -13.75 -8.71
CA ALA A 298 11.06 -13.25 -8.62
C ALA A 298 11.04 -11.74 -8.37
N VAL A 299 10.17 -11.04 -9.09
CA VAL A 299 10.04 -9.58 -9.09
C VAL A 299 8.57 -9.18 -8.97
N ALA A 300 8.25 -8.26 -8.07
CA ALA A 300 6.94 -7.61 -8.01
C ALA A 300 7.08 -6.09 -8.16
N LEU A 301 6.11 -5.44 -8.80
CA LEU A 301 5.97 -3.99 -8.79
C LEU A 301 5.29 -3.54 -7.49
N PHE A 302 5.89 -2.57 -6.80
CA PHE A 302 5.34 -2.02 -5.55
C PHE A 302 4.22 -1.01 -5.79
N LYS A 303 4.19 -0.40 -6.98
CA LYS A 303 3.14 0.49 -7.43
C LYS A 303 2.66 0.09 -8.82
N ASP A 304 1.39 0.26 -9.08
CA ASP A 304 0.80 0.04 -10.40
C ASP A 304 1.32 1.01 -11.47
N THR A 305 1.87 2.15 -11.03
CA THR A 305 2.43 3.22 -11.89
C THR A 305 3.95 3.18 -12.01
N SER A 306 4.63 2.18 -11.43
CA SER A 306 6.10 2.05 -11.51
C SER A 306 6.55 1.95 -12.97
N ASP A 307 7.39 2.87 -13.41
CA ASP A 307 7.89 2.93 -14.79
C ASP A 307 9.19 3.74 -14.85
N LEU A 308 10.02 3.48 -15.86
CA LEU A 308 11.10 4.35 -16.29
C LEU A 308 10.69 5.03 -17.59
N LYS A 309 10.54 6.35 -17.57
CA LYS A 309 10.20 7.13 -18.73
C LYS A 309 11.43 7.48 -19.56
N LYS A 310 11.25 7.58 -20.87
CA LYS A 310 12.28 8.07 -21.80
C LYS A 310 12.87 9.40 -21.32
N GLY A 311 14.19 9.48 -21.26
CA GLY A 311 14.94 10.69 -20.88
C GLY A 311 15.90 10.44 -19.74
N ASP A 312 16.25 11.50 -19.02
CA ASP A 312 17.15 11.47 -17.88
C ASP A 312 16.58 10.66 -16.73
N LEU A 313 17.41 9.81 -16.14
CA LEU A 313 17.10 9.00 -14.97
C LEU A 313 17.91 9.48 -13.78
N ASN A 314 17.23 9.74 -12.68
CA ASN A 314 17.80 10.08 -11.39
C ASN A 314 17.44 9.03 -10.32
N TYR A 315 17.93 9.22 -9.11
CA TYR A 315 17.66 8.27 -8.02
C TYR A 315 16.16 8.11 -7.72
N GLY A 316 15.36 9.18 -7.89
CA GLY A 316 13.91 9.12 -7.69
C GLY A 316 13.20 8.19 -8.66
N ASN A 317 13.68 8.09 -9.91
CA ASN A 317 13.13 7.16 -10.89
C ASN A 317 13.40 5.70 -10.49
N LEU A 318 14.59 5.40 -9.97
CA LEU A 318 14.93 4.06 -9.48
C LEU A 318 14.16 3.72 -8.20
N PHE A 319 13.96 4.69 -7.30
CA PHE A 319 13.10 4.53 -6.13
C PHE A 319 11.65 4.23 -6.51
N ASP A 320 11.15 4.83 -7.60
CA ASP A 320 9.78 4.58 -8.07
C ASP A 320 9.56 3.15 -8.55
N ILE A 321 10.55 2.51 -9.17
CA ILE A 321 10.46 1.12 -9.62
C ILE A 321 10.85 0.11 -8.52
N TYR A 322 11.71 0.51 -7.55
CA TYR A 322 12.11 -0.33 -6.43
C TYR A 322 12.19 0.45 -5.12
N LYS A 323 11.07 0.49 -4.39
CA LYS A 323 10.87 1.38 -3.25
C LYS A 323 11.73 1.01 -2.02
N TYR A 324 11.85 -0.29 -1.69
CA TYR A 324 12.45 -0.72 -0.43
C TYR A 324 13.95 -1.02 -0.56
N PRO A 325 14.76 -0.77 0.50
CA PRO A 325 16.20 -1.06 0.49
C PRO A 325 16.48 -2.54 0.76
N ASN A 326 15.74 -3.44 0.09
CA ASN A 326 15.90 -4.87 0.26
C ASN A 326 17.24 -5.36 -0.26
N VAL A 327 17.79 -6.36 0.41
CA VAL A 327 18.92 -7.17 -0.08
C VAL A 327 18.41 -8.47 -0.72
N LEU A 328 19.25 -9.10 -1.54
CA LEU A 328 18.93 -10.35 -2.21
C LEU A 328 19.43 -11.54 -1.41
N TYR A 329 18.61 -12.60 -1.36
CA TYR A 329 18.97 -13.91 -0.85
C TYR A 329 18.89 -14.96 -1.96
N THR A 330 19.78 -15.94 -1.96
CA THR A 330 19.60 -17.15 -2.75
C THR A 330 19.25 -18.33 -1.86
N VAL A 331 18.41 -19.20 -2.39
CA VAL A 331 17.93 -20.41 -1.71
C VAL A 331 17.75 -21.54 -2.71
N LYS A 332 18.06 -22.80 -2.30
CA LYS A 332 17.73 -23.97 -3.12
C LYS A 332 16.28 -24.33 -2.95
N VAL A 333 15.61 -24.52 -4.08
CA VAL A 333 14.20 -24.95 -4.14
C VAL A 333 14.07 -26.13 -5.07
N SER A 334 13.16 -27.03 -4.77
CA SER A 334 12.74 -28.09 -5.71
C SER A 334 11.82 -27.50 -6.78
N GLY A 335 11.67 -28.19 -7.92
CA GLY A 335 10.70 -27.79 -8.94
C GLY A 335 9.26 -27.83 -8.42
N ALA A 336 8.96 -28.69 -7.45
CA ALA A 336 7.65 -28.69 -6.77
C ALA A 336 7.42 -27.42 -5.96
N GLU A 337 8.41 -27.01 -5.15
CA GLU A 337 8.35 -25.76 -4.38
C GLU A 337 8.27 -24.53 -5.30
N MET A 338 9.03 -24.54 -6.40
CA MET A 338 8.97 -23.46 -7.40
C MET A 338 7.57 -23.32 -7.98
N LYS A 339 6.94 -24.42 -8.40
CA LYS A 339 5.54 -24.39 -8.90
C LYS A 339 4.55 -23.95 -7.83
N ALA A 340 4.72 -24.38 -6.59
CA ALA A 340 3.89 -23.94 -5.46
C ALA A 340 4.00 -22.42 -5.24
N TYR A 341 5.21 -21.87 -5.34
CA TYR A 341 5.43 -20.43 -5.26
C TYR A 341 4.76 -19.70 -6.43
N MET A 342 4.91 -20.19 -7.66
CA MET A 342 4.27 -19.61 -8.84
C MET A 342 2.73 -19.60 -8.70
N GLU A 343 2.14 -20.68 -8.19
CA GLU A 343 0.69 -20.76 -7.92
C GLU A 343 0.25 -19.79 -6.81
N TRP A 344 1.08 -19.64 -5.77
CA TRP A 344 0.83 -18.66 -4.71
C TRP A 344 0.81 -17.22 -5.25
N ALA A 345 1.76 -16.86 -6.12
CA ALA A 345 1.79 -15.56 -6.79
C ALA A 345 0.60 -15.39 -7.74
N ALA A 346 0.26 -16.43 -8.52
CA ALA A 346 -0.86 -16.40 -9.46
C ALA A 346 -2.25 -16.27 -8.79
N ALA A 347 -2.34 -16.43 -7.46
CA ALA A 347 -3.58 -16.17 -6.71
C ALA A 347 -3.94 -14.66 -6.64
N CYS A 348 -3.08 -13.78 -7.12
CA CYS A 348 -3.34 -12.34 -7.21
C CYS A 348 -4.41 -11.97 -8.24
N TRP A 349 -4.61 -12.78 -9.29
CA TRP A 349 -5.70 -12.56 -10.25
C TRP A 349 -7.00 -13.19 -9.78
N ASN A 350 -8.13 -12.62 -10.18
CA ASN A 350 -9.41 -13.31 -10.12
C ASN A 350 -9.49 -14.39 -11.21
N GLN A 351 -10.34 -15.40 -11.01
CA GLN A 351 -10.62 -16.39 -12.04
C GLN A 351 -11.46 -15.73 -13.14
N TRP A 352 -11.01 -15.87 -14.39
CA TRP A 352 -11.78 -15.45 -15.56
C TRP A 352 -13.05 -16.29 -15.71
N LYS A 353 -14.16 -15.65 -16.04
CA LYS A 353 -15.47 -16.27 -16.31
C LYS A 353 -15.93 -15.92 -17.72
N GLU A 354 -16.79 -16.77 -18.26
CA GLU A 354 -17.41 -16.49 -19.55
C GLU A 354 -18.10 -15.12 -19.55
N GLY A 355 -17.88 -14.35 -20.62
CA GLY A 355 -18.36 -12.97 -20.73
C GLY A 355 -17.44 -11.91 -20.14
N ASP A 356 -16.39 -12.28 -19.38
CA ASP A 356 -15.39 -11.34 -18.90
C ASP A 356 -14.52 -10.82 -20.05
N VAL A 357 -14.48 -9.50 -20.21
CA VAL A 357 -13.73 -8.80 -21.26
C VAL A 357 -12.56 -7.99 -20.73
N SER A 358 -12.28 -8.07 -19.46
CA SER A 358 -11.08 -7.56 -18.79
C SER A 358 -10.55 -8.56 -17.77
N ILE A 359 -9.30 -8.39 -17.35
CA ILE A 359 -8.71 -9.09 -16.21
C ILE A 359 -8.96 -8.26 -14.96
N SER A 360 -9.07 -8.89 -13.80
CA SER A 360 -9.21 -8.24 -12.51
C SER A 360 -8.39 -8.94 -11.43
N PHE A 361 -8.20 -8.28 -10.29
CA PHE A 361 -7.31 -8.71 -9.23
C PHE A 361 -8.06 -9.06 -7.95
N ASN A 362 -7.50 -9.99 -7.21
CA ASN A 362 -8.02 -10.42 -5.92
C ASN A 362 -7.76 -9.34 -4.84
N PRO A 363 -8.80 -8.70 -4.27
CA PRO A 363 -8.62 -7.63 -3.30
C PRO A 363 -7.97 -8.07 -1.98
N GLN A 364 -7.90 -9.38 -1.72
CA GLN A 364 -7.24 -9.95 -0.54
C GLN A 364 -5.73 -10.21 -0.76
N LYS A 365 -5.22 -9.96 -1.97
CA LYS A 365 -3.81 -10.13 -2.31
C LYS A 365 -3.23 -8.78 -2.74
N PRO A 366 -2.48 -8.09 -1.86
CA PRO A 366 -1.84 -6.83 -2.20
C PRO A 366 -0.93 -6.94 -3.43
N GLY A 367 -0.82 -5.86 -4.20
CA GLY A 367 -0.06 -5.86 -5.45
C GLY A 367 1.41 -6.23 -5.32
N TYR A 368 2.04 -5.94 -4.17
CA TYR A 368 3.43 -6.30 -3.91
C TYR A 368 3.66 -7.82 -3.69
N LEU A 369 2.57 -8.62 -3.63
CA LEU A 369 2.64 -10.10 -3.62
C LEU A 369 2.50 -10.71 -5.02
N HIS A 370 2.36 -9.88 -6.06
CA HIS A 370 2.20 -10.31 -7.43
C HIS A 370 3.58 -10.46 -8.09
N ASP A 371 4.24 -11.57 -7.80
CA ASP A 371 5.57 -11.86 -8.33
C ASP A 371 5.51 -12.41 -9.76
N HIS A 372 6.42 -11.93 -10.59
CA HIS A 372 6.76 -12.45 -11.92
C HIS A 372 8.11 -13.13 -11.85
N PHE A 373 8.31 -14.17 -12.67
CA PHE A 373 9.48 -15.04 -12.57
C PHE A 373 10.36 -14.93 -13.82
N ILE A 374 11.60 -14.51 -13.65
CA ILE A 374 12.61 -14.40 -14.70
C ILE A 374 13.56 -15.61 -14.61
N GLY A 375 13.93 -16.19 -15.77
CA GLY A 375 14.71 -17.42 -15.86
C GLY A 375 13.87 -18.68 -16.12
N LEU A 376 12.53 -18.57 -16.07
CA LEU A 376 11.58 -19.62 -16.46
C LEU A 376 10.71 -19.11 -17.62
N ASN A 377 10.23 -20.06 -18.48
CA ASN A 377 9.09 -19.75 -19.34
C ASN A 377 7.85 -20.44 -18.80
N TYR A 378 6.69 -19.76 -18.79
CA TYR A 378 5.47 -20.32 -18.22
C TYR A 378 4.20 -19.65 -18.76
N GLU A 379 3.07 -20.30 -18.53
CA GLU A 379 1.74 -19.76 -18.84
C GLU A 379 0.88 -19.72 -17.59
N VAL A 380 0.02 -18.69 -17.48
CA VAL A 380 -0.92 -18.53 -16.37
C VAL A 380 -2.34 -18.66 -16.92
N ASN A 381 -2.98 -19.79 -16.70
CA ASN A 381 -4.32 -20.08 -17.20
C ASN A 381 -5.38 -19.57 -16.21
N LEU A 382 -5.95 -18.40 -16.49
CA LEU A 382 -6.95 -17.77 -15.61
C LEU A 382 -8.35 -18.37 -15.68
N SER A 383 -8.62 -19.30 -16.63
CA SER A 383 -9.88 -20.06 -16.58
C SER A 383 -9.92 -21.06 -15.43
N LYS A 384 -8.76 -21.37 -14.83
CA LYS A 384 -8.62 -22.31 -13.72
C LYS A 384 -8.72 -21.62 -12.36
N PRO A 385 -9.11 -22.35 -11.31
CA PRO A 385 -9.09 -21.84 -9.95
C PRO A 385 -7.64 -21.56 -9.49
N ALA A 386 -7.48 -20.70 -8.47
CA ALA A 386 -6.19 -20.48 -7.84
C ALA A 386 -5.59 -21.80 -7.31
N GLY A 387 -4.31 -22.01 -7.51
CA GLY A 387 -3.59 -23.25 -7.18
C GLY A 387 -3.52 -24.27 -8.34
N GLU A 388 -4.12 -23.97 -9.51
CA GLU A 388 -4.11 -24.87 -10.69
C GLU A 388 -3.83 -24.10 -12.00
N ARG A 389 -3.26 -22.88 -11.92
CA ARG A 389 -3.15 -21.93 -13.04
C ARG A 389 -1.87 -22.03 -13.83
N ILE A 390 -0.80 -22.51 -13.20
CA ILE A 390 0.54 -22.51 -13.78
C ILE A 390 0.68 -23.70 -14.73
N GLU A 391 0.99 -23.40 -15.99
CA GLU A 391 1.09 -24.39 -17.06
C GLU A 391 2.41 -24.20 -17.85
N ASN A 392 2.82 -25.26 -18.53
CA ASN A 392 3.92 -25.25 -19.49
C ASN A 392 5.26 -24.69 -18.97
N VAL A 393 5.53 -24.88 -17.66
CA VAL A 393 6.74 -24.34 -17.05
C VAL A 393 7.98 -25.04 -17.61
N THR A 394 8.90 -24.24 -18.15
CA THR A 394 10.19 -24.74 -18.64
C THR A 394 11.36 -23.94 -18.06
N PHE A 395 12.44 -24.66 -17.77
CA PHE A 395 13.73 -24.11 -17.39
C PHE A 395 14.77 -24.51 -18.44
N GLN A 396 15.47 -23.54 -19.03
CA GLN A 396 16.45 -23.75 -20.11
C GLN A 396 15.89 -24.62 -21.25
N GLY A 397 14.62 -24.39 -21.63
CA GLY A 397 13.94 -25.09 -22.71
C GLY A 397 13.49 -26.53 -22.39
N LYS A 398 13.63 -27.00 -21.14
CA LYS A 398 13.15 -28.32 -20.68
C LYS A 398 12.00 -28.15 -19.71
N PRO A 399 10.99 -29.05 -19.73
CA PRO A 399 9.93 -29.03 -18.73
C PRO A 399 10.49 -29.08 -17.30
N LEU A 400 9.99 -28.21 -16.43
CA LEU A 400 10.35 -28.21 -15.01
C LEU A 400 9.70 -29.41 -14.32
N THR A 401 10.51 -30.39 -13.87
CA THR A 401 10.03 -31.53 -13.10
C THR A 401 10.13 -31.26 -11.60
N ASP A 402 9.31 -31.91 -10.80
CA ASP A 402 9.20 -31.65 -9.36
C ASP A 402 10.50 -31.93 -8.59
N ASP A 403 11.33 -32.83 -9.09
CA ASP A 403 12.61 -33.27 -8.52
C ASP A 403 13.81 -32.41 -8.99
N MET A 404 13.64 -31.51 -9.93
CA MET A 404 14.70 -30.56 -10.30
C MET A 404 15.02 -29.66 -9.11
N THR A 405 16.29 -29.30 -8.96
CA THR A 405 16.73 -28.33 -7.98
C THR A 405 17.17 -27.06 -8.70
N LEU A 406 16.63 -25.92 -8.28
CA LEU A 406 16.95 -24.59 -8.79
C LEU A 406 17.54 -23.74 -7.67
N THR A 407 18.37 -22.77 -8.05
CA THR A 407 18.74 -21.67 -7.17
C THR A 407 17.77 -20.52 -7.44
N LEU A 408 16.92 -20.21 -6.45
CA LEU A 408 15.98 -19.10 -6.48
C LEU A 408 16.61 -17.87 -5.81
N CYS A 409 16.57 -16.72 -6.50
CA CYS A 409 16.87 -15.42 -5.92
C CYS A 409 15.57 -14.70 -5.57
N VAL A 410 15.46 -14.20 -4.35
CA VAL A 410 14.38 -13.34 -3.88
C VAL A 410 14.93 -12.29 -2.93
N ASN A 411 14.19 -11.21 -2.72
CA ASN A 411 14.57 -10.26 -1.68
C ASN A 411 14.32 -10.84 -0.27
N ASP A 412 14.97 -10.26 0.75
CA ASP A 412 14.91 -10.68 2.15
C ASP A 412 13.48 -10.76 2.70
N TYR A 413 12.63 -9.78 2.36
CA TYR A 413 11.22 -9.77 2.73
C TYR A 413 10.47 -10.96 2.13
N ARG A 414 10.65 -11.21 0.82
CA ARG A 414 9.98 -12.32 0.14
C ARG A 414 10.46 -13.67 0.66
N TYR A 415 11.77 -13.83 0.88
CA TYR A 415 12.32 -15.06 1.48
C TYR A 415 11.64 -15.38 2.80
N THR A 416 11.58 -14.39 3.69
CA THR A 416 10.96 -14.54 5.02
C THR A 416 9.48 -14.91 4.92
N GLY A 417 8.72 -14.28 4.03
CA GLY A 417 7.32 -14.60 3.78
C GLY A 417 7.11 -16.03 3.30
N LEU A 418 7.87 -16.47 2.28
CA LEU A 418 7.77 -17.82 1.72
C LEU A 418 8.13 -18.92 2.72
N LYS A 419 9.13 -18.69 3.56
CA LYS A 419 9.52 -19.60 4.65
C LYS A 419 8.40 -19.72 5.69
N ASN A 420 7.83 -18.62 6.13
CA ASN A 420 6.76 -18.58 7.13
C ASN A 420 5.48 -19.26 6.63
N GLU A 421 5.16 -19.13 5.36
CA GLU A 421 4.02 -19.83 4.75
C GLU A 421 4.30 -21.30 4.38
N GLY A 422 5.55 -21.76 4.57
CA GLY A 422 5.95 -23.13 4.26
C GLY A 422 5.97 -23.45 2.75
N ILE A 423 6.07 -22.43 1.91
CA ILE A 423 6.12 -22.59 0.44
C ILE A 423 7.50 -23.11 0.01
N ILE A 424 8.56 -22.63 0.67
CA ILE A 424 9.93 -23.10 0.45
C ILE A 424 10.52 -23.63 1.74
N SER A 425 11.34 -24.69 1.64
CA SER A 425 12.00 -25.32 2.78
C SER A 425 13.49 -24.98 2.88
N GLY A 426 14.13 -24.60 1.77
CA GLY A 426 15.57 -24.34 1.69
C GLY A 426 16.03 -23.20 2.61
N GLU A 427 17.25 -23.29 3.12
CA GLU A 427 17.88 -22.22 3.90
C GLU A 427 18.61 -21.23 2.99
N LYS A 428 18.78 -20.00 3.49
CA LYS A 428 19.54 -18.96 2.79
C LYS A 428 20.99 -19.43 2.58
N GLU A 429 21.44 -19.43 1.30
CA GLU A 429 22.81 -19.80 0.94
C GLU A 429 23.71 -18.59 0.76
N TRP A 430 23.15 -17.49 0.29
CA TRP A 430 23.89 -16.26 0.00
C TRP A 430 23.01 -15.02 0.27
N GLU A 431 23.67 -13.91 0.56
CA GLU A 431 23.08 -12.59 0.79
C GLU A 431 23.89 -11.53 0.09
N SER A 432 23.23 -10.58 -0.59
CA SER A 432 23.92 -9.47 -1.21
C SER A 432 24.37 -8.44 -0.17
N SER A 433 25.51 -7.80 -0.45
CA SER A 433 26.02 -6.68 0.36
C SER A 433 25.40 -5.33 0.02
N ALA A 434 24.79 -5.22 -1.17
CA ALA A 434 24.13 -4.00 -1.66
C ALA A 434 22.62 -4.22 -1.76
N SER A 435 21.86 -3.14 -1.65
CA SER A 435 20.42 -3.17 -1.91
C SER A 435 20.15 -3.35 -3.42
N VAL A 436 18.96 -3.85 -3.77
CA VAL A 436 18.53 -3.96 -5.18
C VAL A 436 18.55 -2.60 -5.87
N ARG A 437 18.23 -1.52 -5.16
CA ARG A 437 18.29 -0.15 -5.69
C ARG A 437 19.72 0.28 -6.01
N ASP A 438 20.68 -0.02 -5.14
CA ASP A 438 22.11 0.26 -5.42
C ASP A 438 22.62 -0.56 -6.61
N MET A 439 22.14 -1.81 -6.77
CA MET A 439 22.45 -2.63 -7.95
C MET A 439 21.88 -2.04 -9.24
N LEU A 440 20.64 -1.49 -9.19
CA LEU A 440 20.04 -0.79 -10.31
C LEU A 440 20.83 0.48 -10.69
N VAL A 441 21.32 1.23 -9.69
CA VAL A 441 22.22 2.39 -9.92
C VAL A 441 23.50 1.95 -10.64
N ALA A 442 24.14 0.88 -10.16
CA ALA A 442 25.35 0.35 -10.76
C ALA A 442 25.09 -0.15 -12.20
N TYR A 443 24.02 -0.89 -12.40
CA TYR A 443 23.61 -1.40 -13.71
C TYR A 443 23.37 -0.26 -14.73
N LEU A 444 22.66 0.79 -14.30
CA LEU A 444 22.42 1.98 -15.14
C LEU A 444 23.73 2.66 -15.54
N ALA A 445 24.71 2.75 -14.65
CA ALA A 445 26.01 3.35 -14.97
C ALA A 445 26.80 2.55 -16.03
N GLU A 446 26.60 1.23 -16.09
CA GLU A 446 27.27 0.34 -17.04
C GLU A 446 26.54 0.22 -18.40
N HIS A 447 25.22 0.47 -18.43
CA HIS A 447 24.34 0.24 -19.57
C HIS A 447 23.63 1.52 -20.05
N ASP A 448 24.24 2.69 -19.90
CA ASP A 448 23.67 3.97 -20.33
C ASP A 448 23.82 4.19 -21.86
N PRO A 449 22.75 4.47 -22.64
CA PRO A 449 21.37 4.50 -22.20
C PRO A 449 20.75 3.12 -22.00
N LEU A 450 19.86 2.98 -21.01
CA LEU A 450 19.05 1.77 -20.88
C LEU A 450 18.09 1.61 -22.06
N GLU A 451 18.10 0.42 -22.64
CA GLU A 451 17.16 0.02 -23.68
C GLU A 451 16.05 -0.86 -23.07
N PRO A 452 14.75 -0.54 -23.23
CA PRO A 452 13.69 -1.43 -22.78
C PRO A 452 13.72 -2.73 -23.57
N ALA A 453 13.85 -3.85 -22.89
CA ALA A 453 13.81 -5.18 -23.46
C ALA A 453 12.77 -6.03 -22.73
N VAL A 454 11.97 -6.79 -23.48
CA VAL A 454 10.98 -7.73 -22.96
C VAL A 454 11.33 -9.11 -23.48
N ASP A 455 11.50 -10.10 -22.60
CA ASP A 455 11.92 -11.44 -22.97
C ASP A 455 10.76 -12.37 -23.34
N HIS A 456 9.51 -11.95 -23.07
CA HIS A 456 8.27 -12.68 -23.36
C HIS A 456 8.22 -14.07 -22.74
N ASN A 457 8.78 -14.22 -21.59
CA ASN A 457 8.94 -15.50 -20.90
C ASN A 457 7.63 -16.01 -20.29
N TRP A 458 6.63 -15.15 -20.14
CA TRP A 458 5.33 -15.55 -19.59
C TRP A 458 4.14 -14.87 -20.32
N LYS A 459 2.97 -15.47 -20.18
CA LYS A 459 1.71 -14.90 -20.67
C LYS A 459 0.50 -15.46 -19.95
N ILE A 460 -0.58 -14.68 -19.95
CA ILE A 460 -1.90 -15.13 -19.51
C ILE A 460 -2.58 -15.94 -20.64
N THR A 461 -3.19 -17.06 -20.26
CA THR A 461 -3.95 -17.96 -21.15
C THR A 461 -5.32 -18.30 -20.56
N GLY A 462 -6.14 -19.03 -21.31
CA GLY A 462 -7.47 -19.47 -20.84
C GLY A 462 -8.51 -18.36 -20.74
N VAL A 463 -8.25 -17.20 -21.39
CA VAL A 463 -9.16 -16.04 -21.41
C VAL A 463 -9.55 -15.68 -22.85
N ASP A 464 -10.80 -15.32 -23.05
CA ASP A 464 -11.27 -14.67 -24.27
C ASP A 464 -11.74 -13.26 -23.94
N LEU A 465 -10.85 -12.29 -24.07
CA LEU A 465 -11.16 -10.89 -23.79
C LEU A 465 -11.94 -10.18 -24.88
N GLN A 466 -12.32 -10.91 -25.95
CA GLN A 466 -13.13 -10.41 -27.06
C GLN A 466 -12.66 -9.04 -27.61
N LYS A 467 -11.36 -8.90 -27.88
CA LYS A 467 -10.73 -7.62 -28.23
C LYS A 467 -11.39 -6.89 -29.40
N ASP A 468 -12.00 -7.63 -30.32
CA ASP A 468 -12.70 -7.08 -31.49
C ASP A 468 -14.18 -6.78 -31.26
N ASN A 469 -14.70 -7.01 -30.04
CA ASN A 469 -16.10 -6.78 -29.69
C ASN A 469 -16.34 -5.27 -29.46
N PRO A 470 -17.27 -4.62 -30.21
CA PRO A 470 -17.58 -3.21 -30.02
C PRO A 470 -18.13 -2.87 -28.63
N ASP A 471 -18.84 -3.81 -27.99
CA ASP A 471 -19.35 -3.61 -26.64
C ASP A 471 -18.21 -3.54 -25.61
N ARG A 472 -17.17 -4.37 -25.78
CA ARG A 472 -15.94 -4.24 -24.99
C ARG A 472 -15.31 -2.86 -25.14
N ALA A 473 -15.14 -2.38 -26.37
CA ALA A 473 -14.57 -1.06 -26.63
C ALA A 473 -15.40 0.05 -25.95
N THR A 474 -16.72 -0.07 -25.99
CA THR A 474 -17.65 0.85 -25.30
C THR A 474 -17.43 0.85 -23.78
N LEU A 475 -17.34 -0.33 -23.16
CA LEU A 475 -17.10 -0.44 -21.70
C LEU A 475 -15.75 0.16 -21.32
N ILE A 476 -14.70 -0.11 -22.09
CA ILE A 476 -13.37 0.47 -21.87
C ILE A 476 -13.40 1.99 -21.97
N GLU A 477 -14.06 2.55 -22.98
CA GLU A 477 -14.22 4.00 -23.13
C GLU A 477 -14.93 4.61 -21.91
N LEU A 478 -15.97 3.95 -21.40
CA LEU A 478 -16.68 4.41 -20.21
C LEU A 478 -15.80 4.41 -18.95
N VAL A 479 -14.93 3.41 -18.78
CA VAL A 479 -13.95 3.36 -17.69
C VAL A 479 -12.90 4.46 -17.88
N ASN A 480 -12.31 4.55 -19.08
CA ASN A 480 -11.22 5.50 -19.35
C ASN A 480 -11.66 6.96 -19.25
N THR A 481 -12.94 7.23 -19.49
CA THR A 481 -13.55 8.56 -19.32
C THR A 481 -14.12 8.79 -17.90
N GLY A 482 -13.95 7.83 -16.97
CA GLY A 482 -14.44 7.94 -15.58
C GLY A 482 -15.96 7.81 -15.43
N ARG A 483 -16.65 7.28 -16.42
CA ARG A 483 -18.10 7.03 -16.38
C ARG A 483 -18.48 5.69 -15.77
N LEU A 484 -17.57 4.73 -15.78
CA LEU A 484 -17.57 3.51 -14.98
C LEU A 484 -16.36 3.51 -14.05
N GLU A 485 -16.51 2.89 -12.90
CA GLU A 485 -15.41 2.64 -11.98
C GLU A 485 -14.37 1.70 -12.62
N SER A 486 -13.12 1.80 -12.16
CA SER A 486 -12.06 0.90 -12.59
C SER A 486 -12.43 -0.55 -12.27
N PRO A 487 -12.28 -1.48 -13.22
CA PRO A 487 -12.56 -2.90 -13.02
C PRO A 487 -11.44 -3.64 -12.26
N TYR A 488 -10.70 -2.96 -11.40
CA TYR A 488 -9.54 -3.54 -10.71
C TYR A 488 -9.90 -4.82 -9.94
N ASN A 489 -10.93 -4.76 -9.10
CA ASN A 489 -11.33 -5.88 -8.24
C ASN A 489 -12.39 -6.79 -8.87
N GLN A 490 -12.99 -6.39 -9.97
CA GLN A 490 -14.03 -7.16 -10.66
C GLN A 490 -13.97 -6.91 -12.16
N SER A 491 -13.88 -7.97 -12.96
CA SER A 491 -13.80 -7.87 -14.42
C SER A 491 -15.01 -7.14 -15.02
N LEU A 492 -14.77 -6.39 -16.10
CA LEU A 492 -15.83 -6.00 -17.00
C LEU A 492 -16.43 -7.27 -17.62
N ASN A 493 -17.72 -7.49 -17.46
CA ASN A 493 -18.41 -8.66 -17.98
C ASN A 493 -19.62 -8.22 -18.81
N LEU A 494 -19.72 -8.69 -20.05
CA LEU A 494 -20.74 -8.21 -20.99
C LEU A 494 -22.18 -8.46 -20.49
N ASP A 495 -22.43 -9.57 -19.83
CA ASP A 495 -23.76 -9.87 -19.29
C ASP A 495 -24.10 -8.94 -18.11
N THR A 496 -23.15 -8.72 -17.20
CA THR A 496 -23.31 -7.82 -16.05
C THR A 496 -23.58 -6.38 -16.48
N TYR A 497 -22.94 -5.93 -17.56
CA TYR A 497 -23.07 -4.57 -18.09
C TYR A 497 -24.03 -4.45 -19.27
N SER A 498 -24.82 -5.50 -19.59
CA SER A 498 -25.76 -5.50 -20.72
C SER A 498 -26.79 -4.36 -20.67
N GLU A 499 -27.30 -4.01 -19.48
CA GLU A 499 -28.17 -2.84 -19.31
C GLU A 499 -27.46 -1.53 -19.62
N VAL A 500 -26.18 -1.39 -19.20
CA VAL A 500 -25.36 -0.22 -19.47
C VAL A 500 -25.07 -0.09 -20.96
N LEU A 501 -24.72 -1.19 -21.61
CA LEU A 501 -24.49 -1.26 -23.07
C LEU A 501 -25.75 -0.92 -23.86
N GLY A 502 -26.91 -1.39 -23.41
CA GLY A 502 -28.21 -1.04 -24.00
C GLY A 502 -28.61 0.45 -23.80
N MET A 503 -27.96 1.15 -22.85
CA MET A 503 -28.21 2.56 -22.58
C MET A 503 -27.25 3.52 -23.31
N VAL A 504 -26.14 3.02 -23.86
CA VAL A 504 -25.06 3.84 -24.42
C VAL A 504 -25.11 3.87 -25.95
N ASP A 505 -26.18 4.45 -26.49
CA ASP A 505 -26.08 5.06 -27.82
C ASP A 505 -25.38 6.42 -27.70
N ASN A 506 -24.11 6.49 -28.12
CA ASN A 506 -23.37 7.73 -28.17
C ASN A 506 -23.93 8.63 -29.28
N VAL A 507 -24.95 9.40 -28.93
CA VAL A 507 -25.58 10.31 -29.87
C VAL A 507 -24.74 11.58 -29.97
N LYS A 508 -24.42 11.96 -31.20
CA LYS A 508 -23.78 13.22 -31.48
C LYS A 508 -24.75 14.35 -31.18
N VAL A 509 -24.41 15.18 -30.19
CA VAL A 509 -25.18 16.37 -29.82
C VAL A 509 -24.40 17.60 -30.23
N SER A 510 -25.12 18.63 -30.72
CA SER A 510 -24.50 19.86 -31.20
C SER A 510 -25.20 21.06 -30.61
N ASP A 511 -24.42 22.06 -30.23
CA ASP A 511 -24.84 23.38 -29.91
C ASP A 511 -24.30 24.34 -30.98
N LEU A 512 -24.70 25.62 -30.97
CA LEU A 512 -24.36 26.60 -32.00
C LEU A 512 -22.86 26.74 -32.22
N ASP A 513 -22.05 26.53 -31.19
CA ASP A 513 -20.59 26.70 -31.21
C ASP A 513 -19.80 25.48 -30.70
N LYS A 514 -20.49 24.41 -30.35
CA LYS A 514 -19.83 23.20 -29.85
C LYS A 514 -20.57 21.92 -30.25
N THR A 515 -19.80 20.89 -30.63
CA THR A 515 -20.32 19.56 -30.91
C THR A 515 -19.59 18.57 -30.03
N GLY A 516 -20.31 17.64 -29.47
CA GLY A 516 -19.79 16.55 -28.64
C GLY A 516 -20.65 15.30 -28.72
N THR A 517 -20.33 14.30 -27.96
CA THR A 517 -21.13 13.08 -27.78
C THR A 517 -21.65 13.01 -26.35
N ALA A 518 -22.92 12.65 -26.19
CA ALA A 518 -23.52 12.41 -24.90
C ALA A 518 -24.19 11.02 -24.90
N ALA A 519 -24.03 10.30 -23.79
CA ALA A 519 -24.72 9.03 -23.61
C ALA A 519 -26.22 9.24 -23.55
N SER A 520 -26.97 8.40 -24.27
CA SER A 520 -28.42 8.37 -24.25
C SER A 520 -28.92 6.98 -23.89
N PHE A 521 -30.18 6.88 -23.53
CA PHE A 521 -30.91 5.61 -23.50
C PHE A 521 -32.16 5.73 -24.37
N VAL A 522 -32.55 4.64 -24.98
CA VAL A 522 -33.78 4.63 -25.80
C VAL A 522 -34.97 4.34 -24.89
N GLY A 523 -35.91 5.27 -24.82
CA GLY A 523 -37.15 5.10 -24.06
C GLY A 523 -38.07 4.11 -24.70
N ALA A 524 -39.14 3.71 -23.98
CA ALA A 524 -40.17 2.83 -24.49
C ALA A 524 -40.92 3.38 -25.72
N ASP A 525 -40.81 4.67 -25.98
CA ASP A 525 -41.35 5.41 -27.15
C ASP A 525 -40.35 5.47 -28.33
N GLY A 526 -39.18 4.85 -28.21
CA GLY A 526 -38.15 4.85 -29.24
C GLY A 526 -37.34 6.16 -29.33
N ALA A 527 -37.58 7.11 -28.43
CA ALA A 527 -36.85 8.40 -28.41
C ALA A 527 -35.55 8.30 -27.58
N PRO A 528 -34.49 9.02 -27.98
CA PRO A 528 -33.26 9.11 -27.16
C PRO A 528 -33.49 10.06 -25.97
N TYR A 529 -33.15 9.58 -24.78
CA TYR A 529 -33.16 10.35 -23.54
C TYR A 529 -31.73 10.53 -23.03
N PHE A 530 -31.45 11.72 -22.48
CA PHE A 530 -30.13 12.09 -21.98
C PHE A 530 -30.19 12.46 -20.49
N ARG A 531 -29.16 12.13 -19.76
CA ARG A 531 -29.00 12.72 -18.42
C ARG A 531 -28.57 14.19 -18.56
N MET A 532 -29.23 15.05 -17.82
CA MET A 532 -28.96 16.51 -17.85
C MET A 532 -27.50 16.84 -17.54
N ARG A 533 -26.87 16.10 -16.65
CA ARG A 533 -25.45 16.31 -16.28
C ARG A 533 -24.50 15.94 -17.42
N ASP A 534 -24.79 14.91 -18.20
CA ASP A 534 -23.97 14.54 -19.36
C ASP A 534 -24.04 15.61 -20.45
N LEU A 535 -25.21 16.20 -20.65
CA LEU A 535 -25.36 17.35 -21.54
C LEU A 535 -24.65 18.59 -21.01
N ALA A 536 -24.75 18.88 -19.70
CA ALA A 536 -24.08 20.00 -19.08
C ALA A 536 -22.54 19.87 -19.21
N TYR A 537 -22.01 18.69 -18.99
CA TYR A 537 -20.59 18.39 -19.19
C TYR A 537 -20.18 18.57 -20.66
N THR A 538 -20.94 17.99 -21.58
CA THR A 538 -20.65 18.04 -23.02
C THR A 538 -20.64 19.48 -23.55
N PHE A 539 -21.58 20.32 -23.09
CA PHE A 539 -21.68 21.71 -23.52
C PHE A 539 -20.91 22.70 -22.63
N ASN A 540 -20.16 22.24 -21.65
CA ASN A 540 -19.33 23.10 -20.82
C ASN A 540 -18.33 23.88 -21.69
N GLY A 541 -18.26 25.23 -21.51
CA GLY A 541 -17.47 26.13 -22.33
C GLY A 541 -18.12 26.55 -23.65
N SER A 542 -19.37 26.13 -23.96
CA SER A 542 -20.16 26.64 -25.07
C SER A 542 -20.94 27.93 -24.67
N LYS A 543 -21.52 28.62 -25.65
CA LYS A 543 -22.40 29.77 -25.38
C LYS A 543 -23.64 29.39 -24.58
N ASN A 544 -24.13 28.18 -24.73
CA ASN A 544 -25.33 27.68 -24.08
C ASN A 544 -24.99 26.74 -22.90
N GLN A 545 -23.78 26.85 -22.33
CA GLN A 545 -23.39 26.09 -21.14
C GLN A 545 -24.37 26.30 -19.99
N PHE A 546 -24.54 25.27 -19.16
CA PHE A 546 -25.38 25.31 -17.97
C PHE A 546 -24.82 24.39 -16.88
N ASN A 547 -25.14 24.75 -15.64
CA ASN A 547 -24.82 23.90 -14.49
C ASN A 547 -26.06 23.15 -14.00
N VAL A 548 -25.88 21.95 -13.48
CA VAL A 548 -26.92 21.10 -12.89
C VAL A 548 -26.55 20.74 -11.47
N SER A 549 -27.34 21.19 -10.52
CA SER A 549 -27.16 20.92 -9.10
C SER A 549 -28.43 20.33 -8.49
N TRP A 550 -28.30 19.84 -7.24
CA TRP A 550 -29.44 19.38 -6.46
C TRP A 550 -29.63 20.33 -5.28
N ALA A 551 -30.75 21.02 -5.25
CA ALA A 551 -31.08 21.98 -4.20
C ALA A 551 -32.53 21.76 -3.73
N GLU A 552 -32.76 21.77 -2.43
CA GLU A 552 -34.09 21.63 -1.80
C GLU A 552 -34.93 20.46 -2.30
N GLY A 553 -34.27 19.30 -2.57
CA GLY A 553 -34.95 18.11 -3.07
C GLY A 553 -35.37 18.18 -4.55
N LYS A 554 -34.84 19.12 -5.32
CA LYS A 554 -35.13 19.33 -6.75
C LYS A 554 -33.87 19.48 -7.57
N VAL A 555 -33.96 19.13 -8.87
CA VAL A 555 -32.92 19.44 -9.85
C VAL A 555 -32.97 20.94 -10.15
N ALA A 556 -31.89 21.65 -9.93
CA ALA A 556 -31.71 23.07 -10.29
C ALA A 556 -30.80 23.16 -11.53
N ILE A 557 -31.23 23.95 -12.52
CA ILE A 557 -30.46 24.23 -13.74
C ILE A 557 -30.12 25.73 -13.75
N THR A 558 -28.83 26.06 -13.81
CA THR A 558 -28.34 27.42 -13.89
C THR A 558 -27.73 27.64 -15.27
N THR A 559 -28.42 28.42 -16.11
CA THR A 559 -27.99 28.74 -17.48
C THR A 559 -26.81 29.72 -17.49
N SER A 560 -26.03 29.68 -18.56
CA SER A 560 -24.83 30.53 -18.75
C SER A 560 -23.75 30.41 -17.69
N THR A 561 -23.83 29.34 -16.91
CA THR A 561 -22.86 29.00 -15.85
C THR A 561 -22.11 27.74 -16.26
N ALA A 562 -20.77 27.73 -16.07
CA ALA A 562 -19.97 26.57 -16.35
C ALA A 562 -20.41 25.39 -15.46
N TYR A 563 -20.39 24.19 -16.01
CA TYR A 563 -20.63 22.98 -15.25
C TYR A 563 -19.43 22.72 -14.34
N ASP A 564 -19.65 22.63 -13.05
CA ASP A 564 -18.63 22.46 -12.01
C ASP A 564 -18.58 21.04 -11.43
N GLY A 565 -19.44 20.15 -11.92
CA GLY A 565 -19.46 18.74 -11.50
C GLY A 565 -18.58 17.85 -12.37
N GLU A 566 -18.22 16.72 -11.79
CA GLU A 566 -17.56 15.63 -12.51
C GLU A 566 -18.54 14.86 -13.40
N LEU A 567 -17.99 14.09 -14.36
CA LEU A 567 -18.78 13.13 -15.13
C LEU A 567 -19.22 12.00 -14.19
N PHE A 568 -20.51 11.90 -13.91
CA PHE A 568 -21.01 10.90 -12.97
C PHE A 568 -20.95 9.48 -13.57
N PRO A 569 -20.53 8.48 -12.76
CA PRO A 569 -20.64 7.09 -13.15
C PRO A 569 -22.07 6.74 -13.57
N LEU A 570 -22.21 5.85 -14.54
CA LEU A 570 -23.50 5.28 -14.89
C LEU A 570 -24.02 4.49 -13.67
N PRO A 571 -25.32 4.59 -13.32
CA PRO A 571 -25.85 3.81 -12.22
C PRO A 571 -25.84 2.33 -12.61
N VAL A 572 -24.82 1.62 -12.16
CA VAL A 572 -24.75 0.15 -12.26
C VAL A 572 -25.42 -0.41 -11.01
N ARG A 573 -26.58 -1.06 -11.16
CA ARG A 573 -27.06 -1.96 -10.12
C ARG A 573 -26.30 -3.29 -10.29
N ILE A 574 -25.30 -3.49 -9.47
CA ILE A 574 -24.69 -4.81 -9.29
C ILE A 574 -25.71 -5.64 -8.50
N PRO A 575 -26.12 -6.84 -8.98
CA PRO A 575 -27.04 -7.70 -8.26
C PRO A 575 -26.50 -8.15 -6.92
#